data_c1760ceaf4b478bfbe0972d7c3186064
#
_entry.id   c1760ceaf4b478bfbe0972d7c3186064
#
_cell.length_a   1.000
_cell.length_b   1.000
_cell.length_c   1.000
_cell.angle_alpha   90.00
_cell.angle_beta   90.00
_cell.angle_gamma   90.00
#
_symmetry.space_group_name_H-M   'P 1'
#
loop_
_entity.id
_entity.type
_entity.pdbx_description
1 polymer ?
#
loop_
_entity_poly.entity_id
_entity_poly.type
_entity_poly.pdbx_seq_one_letter_code
_entity_poly.pdbx_strand_id
1 'polypeptide(L)'
;LLGGSCGGYITFSGAHKLLDAGWGGKPEEVKHFRKSVLTGICVSSSVRILLFLCVLGVCTAGTVVVAENVAAVTGAANPAAEAFRLAAGDIGYRLFGLALFSAGITSVIGAAYTSVSFLKTVHPFIAKNDKWFIVGFIAFSTLVMAILGGAKRMVILAGALNGLILPISLCCML
;
A
#
# COMPACT_ATOMS: atom_id res chain seq x y z
N LEU A 1 3.26 10.17 -7.41
CA LEU A 1 4.03 8.92 -7.48
C LEU A 1 4.79 8.65 -6.18
N LEU A 2 5.64 9.58 -5.69
CA LEU A 2 6.43 9.40 -4.46
C LEU A 2 5.57 9.11 -3.23
N GLY A 3 4.50 9.87 -2.99
CA GLY A 3 3.62 9.66 -1.84
C GLY A 3 2.88 8.32 -1.83
N GLY A 4 2.56 7.77 -3.02
CA GLY A 4 1.98 6.44 -3.15
C GLY A 4 2.98 5.29 -3.03
N SER A 5 4.27 5.56 -3.32
CA SER A 5 5.31 4.53 -3.32
C SER A 5 5.97 4.34 -1.96
N CYS A 6 6.14 5.41 -1.19
CA CYS A 6 6.94 5.41 0.05
C CYS A 6 6.14 5.13 1.32
N GLY A 7 4.84 4.82 1.22
CA GLY A 7 4.01 4.47 2.38
C GLY A 7 3.76 5.61 3.36
N GLY A 8 4.19 6.83 3.03
CA GLY A 8 3.92 8.05 3.80
C GLY A 8 4.37 7.99 5.26
N TYR A 9 3.58 8.61 6.13
CA TYR A 9 3.85 8.72 7.57
C TYR A 9 3.93 7.34 8.29
N ILE A 10 3.27 6.32 7.78
CA ILE A 10 3.26 4.97 8.38
C ILE A 10 4.67 4.39 8.48
N THR A 11 5.52 4.68 7.50
CA THR A 11 6.91 4.22 7.48
C THR A 11 7.72 4.76 8.67
N PHE A 12 7.50 6.01 9.03
CA PHE A 12 8.20 6.65 10.17
C PHE A 12 7.53 6.29 11.49
N SER A 13 6.22 6.25 11.49
CA SER A 13 5.40 6.02 12.66
C SER A 13 5.46 4.59 13.18
N GLY A 14 5.78 3.62 12.34
CA GLY A 14 5.97 2.23 12.74
C GLY A 14 7.28 1.96 13.49
N ALA A 15 8.23 2.90 13.52
CA ALA A 15 9.55 2.70 14.14
C ALA A 15 9.46 2.37 15.64
N HIS A 16 8.53 2.98 16.39
CA HIS A 16 8.32 2.67 17.80
C HIS A 16 7.92 1.21 18.05
N LYS A 17 7.26 0.55 17.09
CA LYS A 17 6.91 -0.86 17.19
C LYS A 17 8.10 -1.79 17.12
N LEU A 18 9.14 -1.39 16.44
CA LEU A 18 10.42 -2.12 16.45
C LEU A 18 11.08 -2.05 17.81
N LEU A 19 11.02 -0.90 18.47
CA LEU A 19 11.52 -0.73 19.84
C LEU A 19 10.70 -1.54 20.84
N ASP A 20 9.36 -1.52 20.73
CA ASP A 20 8.45 -2.33 21.56
C ASP A 20 8.68 -3.84 21.39
N ALA A 21 9.09 -4.27 20.19
CA ALA A 21 9.46 -5.65 19.89
C ALA A 21 10.87 -6.05 20.39
N GLY A 22 11.57 -5.14 21.07
CA GLY A 22 12.92 -5.39 21.62
C GLY A 22 14.06 -5.27 20.58
N TRP A 23 13.78 -4.69 19.41
CA TRP A 23 14.75 -4.55 18.32
C TRP A 23 15.50 -3.21 18.39
N GLY A 24 16.32 -3.02 19.33
CA GLY A 24 16.97 -1.70 19.44
C GLY A 24 18.32 -1.70 20.18
N GLY A 25 18.74 -2.84 20.71
CA GLY A 25 19.86 -2.84 21.65
C GLY A 25 21.14 -3.52 21.17
N LYS A 26 21.07 -4.47 20.22
CA LYS A 26 22.24 -5.27 19.86
C LYS A 26 22.61 -5.12 18.38
N PRO A 27 23.93 -5.01 18.06
CA PRO A 27 24.38 -4.86 16.66
C PRO A 27 23.98 -6.04 15.75
N GLU A 28 23.81 -7.24 16.30
CA GLU A 28 23.37 -8.42 15.54
C GLU A 28 21.89 -8.32 15.12
N GLU A 29 21.05 -7.77 15.98
CA GLU A 29 19.64 -7.54 15.69
C GLU A 29 19.47 -6.54 14.54
N VAL A 30 20.27 -5.47 14.54
CA VAL A 30 20.30 -4.47 13.47
C VAL A 30 20.69 -5.10 12.13
N LYS A 31 21.66 -6.03 12.15
CA LYS A 31 22.10 -6.74 10.93
C LYS A 31 21.00 -7.65 10.39
N HIS A 32 20.30 -8.36 11.27
CA HIS A 32 19.17 -9.22 10.88
C HIS A 32 18.00 -8.40 10.34
N PHE A 33 17.67 -7.30 11.01
CA PHE A 33 16.64 -6.35 10.55
C PHE A 33 16.98 -5.78 9.17
N ARG A 34 18.21 -5.31 8.95
CA ARG A 34 18.66 -4.79 7.65
C ARG A 34 18.51 -5.83 6.55
N LYS A 35 18.84 -7.10 6.82
CA LYS A 35 18.66 -8.20 5.85
C LYS A 35 17.19 -8.41 5.52
N SER A 36 16.32 -8.41 6.51
CA SER A 36 14.86 -8.55 6.34
C SER A 36 14.28 -7.41 5.51
N VAL A 37 14.67 -6.18 5.82
CA VAL A 37 14.23 -4.97 5.07
C VAL A 37 14.70 -5.02 3.63
N LEU A 38 15.97 -5.34 3.38
CA LEU A 38 16.51 -5.46 2.02
C LEU A 38 15.78 -6.54 1.22
N THR A 39 15.51 -7.70 1.83
CA THR A 39 14.73 -8.76 1.17
C THR A 39 13.32 -8.28 0.83
N GLY A 40 12.63 -7.61 1.75
CA GLY A 40 11.30 -7.03 1.51
C GLY A 40 11.30 -6.00 0.37
N ILE A 41 12.30 -5.12 0.34
CA ILE A 41 12.47 -4.13 -0.75
C ILE A 41 12.73 -4.82 -2.09
N CYS A 42 13.61 -5.82 -2.14
CA CYS A 42 13.90 -6.57 -3.36
C CYS A 42 12.66 -7.27 -3.90
N VAL A 43 11.91 -7.98 -3.06
CA VAL A 43 10.67 -8.66 -3.45
C VAL A 43 9.63 -7.66 -3.95
N SER A 44 9.39 -6.60 -3.20
CA SER A 44 8.42 -5.56 -3.58
C SER A 44 8.79 -4.86 -4.89
N SER A 45 10.07 -4.55 -5.08
CA SER A 45 10.57 -3.94 -6.32
C SER A 45 10.44 -4.88 -7.51
N SER A 46 10.76 -6.17 -7.33
CA SER A 46 10.60 -7.18 -8.38
C SER A 46 9.15 -7.31 -8.83
N VAL A 47 8.20 -7.36 -7.88
CA VAL A 47 6.77 -7.40 -8.22
C VAL A 47 6.34 -6.15 -8.98
N ARG A 48 6.79 -4.96 -8.57
CA ARG A 48 6.47 -3.70 -9.27
C ARG A 48 7.02 -3.66 -10.69
N ILE A 49 8.25 -4.12 -10.88
CA ILE A 49 8.89 -4.21 -12.21
C ILE A 49 8.11 -5.18 -13.11
N LEU A 50 7.75 -6.37 -12.59
CA LEU A 50 6.97 -7.35 -13.34
C LEU A 50 5.60 -6.82 -13.73
N LEU A 51 4.90 -6.13 -12.80
CA LEU A 51 3.62 -5.47 -13.09
C LEU A 51 3.77 -4.41 -14.18
N PHE A 52 4.81 -3.57 -14.08
CA PHE A 52 5.08 -2.53 -15.07
C PHE A 52 5.38 -3.14 -16.45
N LEU A 53 6.21 -4.19 -16.52
CA LEU A 53 6.53 -4.88 -17.76
C LEU A 53 5.29 -5.57 -18.37
N CYS A 54 4.41 -6.13 -17.54
CA CYS A 54 3.15 -6.71 -18.00
C CYS A 54 2.27 -5.64 -18.68
N VAL A 55 2.06 -4.51 -18.02
CA VAL A 55 1.27 -3.40 -18.57
C VAL A 55 1.93 -2.83 -19.84
N LEU A 56 3.25 -2.63 -19.79
CA LEU A 56 4.02 -2.17 -20.95
C LEU A 56 3.88 -3.14 -22.13
N GLY A 57 4.05 -4.43 -21.89
CA GLY A 57 3.91 -5.46 -22.94
C GLY A 57 2.54 -5.44 -23.60
N VAL A 58 1.46 -5.34 -22.83
CA VAL A 58 0.09 -5.23 -23.35
C VAL A 58 -0.12 -3.95 -24.16
N CYS A 59 0.45 -2.84 -23.71
CA CYS A 59 0.30 -1.55 -24.39
C CYS A 59 1.21 -1.39 -25.61
N THR A 60 2.29 -2.20 -25.76
CA THR A 60 3.25 -2.06 -26.84
C THR A 60 3.24 -3.22 -27.86
N ALA A 61 2.54 -4.31 -27.58
CA ALA A 61 2.49 -5.51 -28.40
C ALA A 61 1.56 -5.36 -29.61
N GLY A 62 2.01 -4.68 -30.66
CA GLY A 62 1.32 -4.59 -31.96
C GLY A 62 0.97 -3.16 -32.38
N THR A 63 1.00 -2.92 -33.69
CA THR A 63 0.86 -1.56 -34.26
C THR A 63 -0.56 -1.03 -34.35
N VAL A 64 -1.56 -1.89 -34.41
CA VAL A 64 -2.99 -1.50 -34.55
C VAL A 64 -3.76 -1.71 -33.25
N VAL A 65 -3.40 -2.73 -32.48
CA VAL A 65 -4.07 -3.09 -31.21
C VAL A 65 -3.65 -2.18 -30.04
N VAL A 66 -2.56 -1.43 -30.22
CA VAL A 66 -1.99 -0.56 -29.15
C VAL A 66 -2.96 0.52 -28.70
N ALA A 67 -3.59 1.23 -29.62
CA ALA A 67 -4.50 2.34 -29.27
C ALA A 67 -5.75 1.83 -28.55
N GLU A 68 -6.29 0.69 -28.98
CA GLU A 68 -7.45 0.05 -28.37
C GLU A 68 -7.12 -0.51 -26.99
N ASN A 69 -5.99 -1.21 -26.84
CA ASN A 69 -5.54 -1.70 -25.55
C ASN A 69 -5.25 -0.57 -24.56
N VAL A 70 -4.60 0.50 -25.02
CA VAL A 70 -4.35 1.68 -24.18
C VAL A 70 -5.65 2.32 -23.74
N ALA A 71 -6.62 2.47 -24.65
CA ALA A 71 -7.93 3.03 -24.32
C ALA A 71 -8.69 2.13 -23.34
N ALA A 72 -8.68 0.80 -23.53
CA ALA A 72 -9.29 -0.17 -22.62
C ALA A 72 -8.67 -0.12 -21.22
N VAL A 73 -7.34 -0.14 -21.14
CA VAL A 73 -6.61 -0.09 -19.87
C VAL A 73 -6.81 1.24 -19.14
N THR A 74 -6.73 2.38 -19.84
CA THR A 74 -6.87 3.71 -19.22
C THR A 74 -8.32 4.03 -18.84
N GLY A 75 -9.30 3.53 -19.59
CA GLY A 75 -10.74 3.70 -19.33
C GLY A 75 -11.27 2.79 -18.24
N ALA A 76 -10.58 1.71 -17.91
CA ALA A 76 -11.03 0.74 -16.92
C ALA A 76 -11.03 1.32 -15.48
N ALA A 77 -11.96 0.81 -14.66
CA ALA A 77 -12.01 1.14 -13.23
C ALA A 77 -10.71 0.71 -12.51
N ASN A 78 -10.12 -0.42 -12.93
CA ASN A 78 -8.82 -0.89 -12.47
C ASN A 78 -7.92 -1.20 -13.69
N PRO A 79 -7.04 -0.26 -14.08
CA PRO A 79 -6.17 -0.41 -15.23
C PRO A 79 -5.26 -1.64 -15.18
N ALA A 80 -4.75 -1.98 -13.98
CA ALA A 80 -3.86 -3.13 -13.84
C ALA A 80 -4.61 -4.46 -14.05
N ALA A 81 -5.83 -4.59 -13.51
CA ALA A 81 -6.66 -5.78 -13.71
C ALA A 81 -7.00 -5.99 -15.19
N GLU A 82 -7.31 -4.90 -15.90
CA GLU A 82 -7.59 -4.96 -17.34
C GLU A 82 -6.36 -5.35 -18.16
N ALA A 83 -5.19 -4.85 -17.82
CA ALA A 83 -3.94 -5.28 -18.45
C ALA A 83 -3.69 -6.79 -18.28
N PHE A 84 -3.97 -7.34 -17.08
CA PHE A 84 -3.89 -8.79 -16.85
C PHE A 84 -4.94 -9.57 -17.63
N ARG A 85 -6.13 -9.01 -17.82
CA ARG A 85 -7.17 -9.61 -18.65
C ARG A 85 -6.74 -9.68 -20.12
N LEU A 86 -6.15 -8.62 -20.62
CA LEU A 86 -5.63 -8.58 -22.00
C LEU A 86 -4.42 -9.49 -22.20
N ALA A 87 -3.56 -9.64 -21.18
CA ALA A 87 -2.37 -10.48 -21.25
C ALA A 87 -2.66 -11.98 -21.15
N ALA A 88 -3.55 -12.40 -20.25
CA ALA A 88 -3.76 -13.80 -19.89
C ALA A 88 -5.26 -14.18 -19.81
N GLY A 89 -6.14 -13.40 -20.39
CA GLY A 89 -7.57 -13.65 -20.43
C GLY A 89 -8.24 -13.60 -19.06
N ASP A 90 -9.39 -14.25 -18.93
CA ASP A 90 -10.17 -14.30 -17.69
C ASP A 90 -9.43 -14.93 -16.50
N ILE A 91 -8.53 -15.85 -16.76
CA ILE A 91 -7.70 -16.48 -15.71
C ILE A 91 -6.76 -15.43 -15.12
N GLY A 92 -6.09 -14.65 -15.96
CA GLY A 92 -5.23 -13.54 -15.50
C GLY A 92 -5.98 -12.52 -14.67
N TYR A 93 -7.18 -12.13 -15.10
CA TYR A 93 -8.05 -11.21 -14.38
C TYR A 93 -8.41 -11.73 -12.98
N ARG A 94 -8.83 -12.99 -12.87
CA ARG A 94 -9.22 -13.62 -11.60
C ARG A 94 -8.04 -13.78 -10.64
N LEU A 95 -6.89 -14.25 -11.15
CA LEU A 95 -5.67 -14.39 -10.34
C LEU A 95 -5.18 -13.04 -9.83
N PHE A 96 -5.19 -12.02 -10.66
CA PHE A 96 -4.84 -10.67 -10.25
C PHE A 96 -5.83 -10.12 -9.21
N GLY A 97 -7.13 -10.35 -9.41
CA GLY A 97 -8.17 -9.98 -8.44
C GLY A 97 -7.97 -10.62 -7.07
N LEU A 98 -7.64 -11.92 -7.04
CA LEU A 98 -7.35 -12.65 -5.80
C LEU A 98 -6.09 -12.10 -5.10
N ALA A 99 -5.03 -11.84 -5.86
CA ALA A 99 -3.81 -11.24 -5.33
C ALA A 99 -4.06 -9.84 -4.77
N LEU A 100 -4.82 -9.01 -5.48
CA LEU A 100 -5.19 -7.67 -5.05
C LEU A 100 -6.05 -7.69 -3.78
N PHE A 101 -6.99 -8.61 -3.68
CA PHE A 101 -7.84 -8.82 -2.50
C PHE A 101 -7.00 -9.20 -1.28
N SER A 102 -6.10 -10.17 -1.43
CA SER A 102 -5.19 -10.61 -0.35
C SER A 102 -4.26 -9.47 0.11
N ALA A 103 -3.70 -8.73 -0.83
CA ALA A 103 -2.86 -7.56 -0.54
C ALA A 103 -3.66 -6.45 0.14
N GLY A 104 -4.91 -6.24 -0.28
CA GLY A 104 -5.84 -5.27 0.32
C GLY A 104 -6.13 -5.58 1.78
N ILE A 105 -6.49 -6.82 2.12
CA ILE A 105 -6.74 -7.24 3.50
C ILE A 105 -5.50 -6.99 4.37
N THR A 106 -4.34 -7.43 3.93
CA THR A 106 -3.08 -7.27 4.67
C THR A 106 -2.76 -5.79 4.90
N SER A 107 -2.96 -4.96 3.88
CA SER A 107 -2.73 -3.51 3.95
C SER A 107 -3.69 -2.81 4.92
N VAL A 108 -4.99 -3.15 4.88
CA VAL A 108 -6.01 -2.56 5.77
C VAL A 108 -5.72 -2.91 7.23
N ILE A 109 -5.42 -4.17 7.52
CA ILE A 109 -5.09 -4.62 8.88
C ILE A 109 -3.82 -3.91 9.38
N GLY A 110 -2.76 -3.85 8.56
CA GLY A 110 -1.51 -3.19 8.90
C GLY A 110 -1.68 -1.70 9.17
N ALA A 111 -2.44 -1.00 8.32
CA ALA A 111 -2.72 0.42 8.47
C ALA A 111 -3.57 0.71 9.74
N ALA A 112 -4.62 -0.07 9.97
CA ALA A 112 -5.48 0.08 11.15
C ALA A 112 -4.69 -0.18 12.45
N TYR A 113 -3.89 -1.24 12.48
CA TYR A 113 -3.06 -1.57 13.63
C TYR A 113 -2.05 -0.46 13.94
N THR A 114 -1.39 0.08 12.92
CA THR A 114 -0.42 1.18 13.09
C THR A 114 -1.12 2.45 13.57
N SER A 115 -2.25 2.82 12.98
CA SER A 115 -3.01 4.02 13.35
C SER A 115 -3.52 3.94 14.80
N VAL A 116 -4.09 2.82 15.20
CA VAL A 116 -4.56 2.62 16.60
C VAL A 116 -3.39 2.58 17.57
N SER A 117 -2.22 2.08 17.15
CA SER A 117 -1.01 2.09 17.98
C SER A 117 -0.58 3.51 18.36
N PHE A 118 -0.76 4.48 17.47
CA PHE A 118 -0.57 5.91 17.82
C PHE A 118 -1.58 6.40 18.82
N LEU A 119 -2.87 6.08 18.63
CA LEU A 119 -3.90 6.48 19.55
C LEU A 119 -3.66 5.95 20.97
N LYS A 120 -3.03 4.79 21.11
CA LYS A 120 -2.67 4.23 22.43
C LYS A 120 -1.70 5.10 23.23
N THR A 121 -0.82 5.82 22.55
CA THR A 121 0.12 6.74 23.23
C THR A 121 -0.57 7.98 23.78
N VAL A 122 -1.74 8.34 23.24
CA VAL A 122 -2.49 9.53 23.65
C VAL A 122 -3.39 9.25 24.87
N HIS A 123 -4.02 8.07 24.94
CA HIS A 123 -4.96 7.78 26.03
C HIS A 123 -4.92 6.32 26.48
N PRO A 124 -4.77 6.05 27.81
CA PRO A 124 -4.65 4.69 28.36
C PRO A 124 -5.92 3.82 28.17
N PHE A 125 -7.09 4.42 28.02
CA PHE A 125 -8.35 3.71 27.74
C PHE A 125 -8.31 2.97 26.41
N ILE A 126 -7.64 3.54 25.39
CA ILE A 126 -7.48 2.94 24.07
C ILE A 126 -6.57 1.73 24.14
N ALA A 127 -5.53 1.79 24.98
CA ALA A 127 -4.61 0.67 25.19
C ALA A 127 -5.30 -0.57 25.80
N LYS A 128 -6.34 -0.37 26.61
CA LYS A 128 -7.10 -1.47 27.24
C LYS A 128 -8.07 -2.14 26.25
N ASN A 129 -8.62 -1.40 25.28
CA ASN A 129 -9.65 -1.85 24.35
C ASN A 129 -9.21 -1.81 22.89
N ASP A 130 -7.93 -2.09 22.61
CA ASP A 130 -7.30 -1.92 21.30
C ASP A 130 -8.01 -2.65 20.15
N LYS A 131 -8.49 -3.87 20.40
CA LYS A 131 -9.20 -4.69 19.40
C LYS A 131 -10.47 -4.00 18.90
N TRP A 132 -11.25 -3.42 19.80
CA TRP A 132 -12.47 -2.70 19.45
C TRP A 132 -12.17 -1.41 18.69
N PHE A 133 -11.10 -0.72 19.05
CA PHE A 133 -10.65 0.47 18.30
C PHE A 133 -10.15 0.14 16.89
N ILE A 134 -9.46 -1.00 16.70
CA ILE A 134 -9.06 -1.45 15.37
C ILE A 134 -10.29 -1.74 14.49
N VAL A 135 -11.25 -2.51 15.01
CA VAL A 135 -12.49 -2.82 14.28
C VAL A 135 -13.28 -1.54 13.98
N GLY A 136 -13.43 -0.65 14.98
CA GLY A 136 -14.11 0.64 14.80
C GLY A 136 -13.43 1.52 13.76
N PHE A 137 -12.10 1.57 13.73
CA PHE A 137 -11.35 2.33 12.75
C PHE A 137 -11.55 1.78 11.32
N ILE A 138 -11.52 0.45 11.16
CA ILE A 138 -11.78 -0.20 9.86
C ILE A 138 -13.22 0.08 9.42
N ALA A 139 -14.20 -0.09 10.31
CA ALA A 139 -15.61 0.17 10.01
C ALA A 139 -15.85 1.63 9.62
N PHE A 140 -15.27 2.58 10.36
CA PHE A 140 -15.35 3.99 10.07
C PHE A 140 -14.73 4.35 8.72
N SER A 141 -13.52 3.85 8.44
CA SER A 141 -12.84 4.07 7.15
C SER A 141 -13.63 3.51 5.98
N THR A 142 -14.22 2.33 6.15
CA THR A 142 -15.06 1.69 5.14
C THR A 142 -16.35 2.49 4.89
N LEU A 143 -16.97 2.99 5.97
CA LEU A 143 -18.17 3.83 5.88
C LEU A 143 -17.88 5.13 5.14
N VAL A 144 -16.78 5.80 5.48
CA VAL A 144 -16.34 7.03 4.79
C VAL A 144 -16.13 6.77 3.30
N MET A 145 -15.46 5.66 2.93
CA MET A 145 -15.27 5.27 1.53
C MET A 145 -16.61 4.98 0.82
N ALA A 146 -17.56 4.35 1.50
CA ALA A 146 -18.86 4.04 0.94
C ALA A 146 -19.69 5.30 0.66
N ILE A 147 -19.62 6.31 1.55
CA ILE A 147 -20.36 7.57 1.41
C ILE A 147 -19.72 8.48 0.34
N LEU A 148 -18.40 8.64 0.37
CA LEU A 148 -17.69 9.54 -0.54
C LEU A 148 -17.59 8.98 -1.96
N GLY A 149 -17.59 7.67 -2.13
CA GLY A 149 -17.44 7.01 -3.43
C GLY A 149 -16.09 7.35 -4.10
N GLY A 150 -15.88 6.85 -5.31
CA GLY A 150 -14.73 7.26 -6.13
C GLY A 150 -13.37 6.84 -5.58
N ALA A 151 -13.18 5.55 -5.27
CA ALA A 151 -11.94 4.96 -4.76
C ALA A 151 -10.66 5.49 -5.46
N LYS A 152 -10.71 5.68 -6.79
CA LYS A 152 -9.60 6.21 -7.59
C LYS A 152 -9.20 7.63 -7.16
N ARG A 153 -10.18 8.51 -6.91
CA ARG A 153 -9.91 9.90 -6.47
C ARG A 153 -9.33 9.93 -5.06
N MET A 154 -9.85 9.09 -4.16
CA MET A 154 -9.36 9.00 -2.78
C MET A 154 -7.93 8.49 -2.71
N VAL A 155 -7.56 7.49 -3.51
CA VAL A 155 -6.18 6.99 -3.58
C VAL A 155 -5.22 8.06 -4.09
N ILE A 156 -5.62 8.83 -5.12
CA ILE A 156 -4.81 9.93 -5.65
C ILE A 156 -4.63 11.03 -4.59
N LEU A 157 -5.71 11.42 -3.91
CA LEU A 157 -5.67 12.43 -2.87
C LEU A 157 -4.80 12.00 -1.68
N ALA A 158 -4.97 10.77 -1.21
CA ALA A 158 -4.15 10.20 -0.15
C ALA A 158 -2.66 10.15 -0.54
N GLY A 159 -2.36 9.76 -1.79
CA GLY A 159 -1.00 9.77 -2.32
C GLY A 159 -0.40 11.17 -2.41
N ALA A 160 -1.19 12.17 -2.78
CA ALA A 160 -0.75 13.57 -2.81
C ALA A 160 -0.46 14.11 -1.40
N LEU A 161 -1.34 13.85 -0.44
CA LEU A 161 -1.14 14.24 0.96
C LEU A 161 0.10 13.57 1.57
N ASN A 162 0.28 12.27 1.35
CA ASN A 162 1.48 11.56 1.78
C ASN A 162 2.76 12.14 1.16
N GLY A 163 2.70 12.54 -0.12
CA GLY A 163 3.82 13.19 -0.81
C GLY A 163 4.18 14.56 -0.23
N LEU A 164 3.20 15.28 0.31
CA LEU A 164 3.40 16.57 0.96
C LEU A 164 3.98 16.42 2.39
N ILE A 165 3.50 15.41 3.14
CA ILE A 165 3.93 15.16 4.52
C ILE A 165 5.37 14.63 4.57
N LEU A 166 5.82 13.90 3.54
CA LEU A 166 7.11 13.22 3.51
C LEU A 166 8.32 14.17 3.65
N PRO A 167 8.41 15.29 2.89
CA PRO A 167 9.52 16.26 3.05
C PRO A 167 9.51 16.91 4.44
N ILE A 168 8.31 17.19 4.99
CA ILE A 168 8.16 17.80 6.32
C ILE A 168 8.68 16.84 7.38
N SER A 169 8.27 15.56 7.32
CA SER A 169 8.73 14.53 8.26
C SER A 169 10.23 14.31 8.19
N LEU A 170 10.82 14.30 6.99
CA LEU A 170 12.27 14.20 6.81
C LEU A 170 13.02 15.42 7.37
N CYS A 171 12.47 16.62 7.17
CA CYS A 171 13.08 17.84 7.72
C CYS A 171 13.03 17.89 9.26
N CYS A 172 11.98 17.31 9.87
CA CYS A 172 11.89 17.21 11.33
C CYS A 172 12.80 16.14 11.94
N MET A 173 13.26 15.15 11.14
CA MET A 173 14.16 14.09 11.59
C MET A 173 15.65 14.41 11.44
N LEU A 174 15.99 15.39 10.63
CA LEU A 174 17.35 15.91 10.44
C LEU A 174 17.70 16.97 11.48
#